data_1eae6485958dee1a9216bfc794b1b63d
#
_entry.id   1eae6485958dee1a9216bfc794b1b63d
#
_cell.length_a   1.000
_cell.length_b   1.000
_cell.length_c   1.000
_cell.angle_alpha   90.00
_cell.angle_beta   90.00
_cell.angle_gamma   90.00
#
_symmetry.space_group_name_H-M   'P 1'
#
loop_
_entity.id
_entity.type
_entity.pdbx_description
1 polymer ?
#
loop_
_entity_poly.entity_id
_entity_poly.type
_entity_poly.pdbx_seq_one_letter_code
_entity_poly.pdbx_strand_id
1 'polypeptide(L)'
;MCIRDSAATAEHVGALIVSNEAIDDDDLMKRVCPELINGIDEKDFNQIFDTVDVDLRSLANFIDWLAHGANLLTKAKREHALEQAKFILSVSKALDGKFIQRKLSNEFGRTYYRGTSVQNVHRSLRSAMLGNCWEYDIRSSVICWKMGYAKRLLKECSIDKAVDEAFKFTLYYINRKKDMTDDLCSRVFLADSKVTTDLQIKLIKEAFTAISFGARALTAGWKDDTGQWNNTALVKIIRNADERKRFLSDYTVRRFVAEQTMLDRFIFQDAI
;
A
#
# COMPACT_ATOMS: atom_id res chain seq x y z
N MET A 1 -6.96 0.44 -15.42
CA MET A 1 -8.07 -0.51 -15.47
C MET A 1 -8.24 -1.04 -14.06
N CYS A 2 -9.18 -0.88 -13.32
CA CYS A 2 -10.52 -0.46 -13.16
C CYS A 2 -10.77 -0.22 -11.67
N ILE A 3 -10.80 1.01 -11.24
CA ILE A 3 -11.30 1.37 -9.90
C ILE A 3 -12.84 1.51 -9.94
N ARG A 4 -13.45 1.45 -11.12
CA ARG A 4 -14.89 1.70 -11.29
C ARG A 4 -15.81 0.51 -10.92
N ASP A 5 -15.36 -0.73 -11.07
CA ASP A 5 -16.24 -1.89 -10.84
C ASP A 5 -16.40 -2.27 -9.36
N SER A 6 -15.42 -1.87 -8.49
CA SER A 6 -15.52 -2.15 -7.05
C SER A 6 -16.48 -1.18 -6.33
N ALA A 7 -16.65 0.04 -6.84
CA ALA A 7 -17.58 1.01 -6.26
C ALA A 7 -19.04 0.57 -6.48
N ALA A 8 -19.38 0.06 -7.68
CA ALA A 8 -20.75 -0.37 -7.98
C ALA A 8 -21.21 -1.57 -7.13
N THR A 9 -20.30 -2.50 -6.80
CA THR A 9 -20.64 -3.66 -5.96
C THR A 9 -20.79 -3.25 -4.49
N ALA A 10 -19.92 -2.35 -3.99
CA ALA A 10 -20.02 -1.83 -2.63
C ALA A 10 -21.25 -0.91 -2.45
N GLU A 11 -21.57 -0.10 -3.44
CA GLU A 11 -22.80 0.71 -3.46
C GLU A 11 -24.06 -0.16 -3.47
N HIS A 12 -24.07 -1.25 -4.22
CA HIS A 12 -25.24 -2.13 -4.31
C HIS A 12 -25.49 -2.90 -3.01
N VAL A 13 -24.43 -3.37 -2.36
CA VAL A 13 -24.52 -4.04 -1.06
C VAL A 13 -24.79 -3.02 0.06
N GLY A 14 -24.18 -1.84 0.00
CA GLY A 14 -24.43 -0.73 0.93
C GLY A 14 -25.88 -0.22 0.87
N ALA A 15 -26.46 -0.10 -0.32
CA ALA A 15 -27.87 0.30 -0.53
C ALA A 15 -28.86 -0.73 0.05
N LEU A 16 -28.52 -2.02 0.04
CA LEU A 16 -29.34 -3.08 0.62
C LEU A 16 -29.29 -3.12 2.16
N ILE A 17 -28.20 -2.64 2.77
CA ILE A 17 -28.05 -2.58 4.23
C ILE A 17 -28.73 -1.33 4.81
N VAL A 18 -28.88 -0.28 4.02
CA VAL A 18 -29.53 0.99 4.42
C VAL A 18 -31.07 0.90 4.36
N SER A 19 -31.65 -0.01 3.54
CA SER A 19 -33.05 -0.37 3.67
C SER A 19 -33.24 -1.12 4.98
N ASN A 20 -34.09 -0.64 5.86
CA ASN A 20 -34.41 -1.22 7.17
C ASN A 20 -35.09 -2.60 7.11
N GLU A 21 -34.99 -3.30 6.00
CA GLU A 21 -35.36 -4.70 5.88
C GLU A 21 -34.25 -5.56 6.48
N ALA A 22 -34.59 -6.37 7.43
CA ALA A 22 -33.71 -7.39 7.99
C ALA A 22 -33.27 -8.30 6.82
N ILE A 23 -32.06 -8.09 6.32
CA ILE A 23 -31.49 -8.97 5.31
C ILE A 23 -31.19 -10.28 6.05
N ASP A 24 -31.77 -11.36 5.56
CA ASP A 24 -31.47 -12.69 6.01
C ASP A 24 -29.95 -12.93 5.84
N ASP A 25 -29.29 -13.34 6.93
CA ASP A 25 -27.85 -13.58 6.93
C ASP A 25 -27.42 -14.56 5.83
N ASP A 26 -28.25 -15.53 5.52
CA ASP A 26 -28.06 -16.47 4.41
C ASP A 26 -28.11 -15.77 3.04
N ASP A 27 -28.98 -14.79 2.85
CA ASP A 27 -29.08 -14.04 1.59
C ASP A 27 -27.91 -13.07 1.41
N LEU A 28 -27.42 -12.50 2.51
CA LEU A 28 -26.19 -11.68 2.52
C LEU A 28 -24.99 -12.52 2.10
N MET A 29 -24.84 -13.71 2.66
CA MET A 29 -23.73 -14.62 2.34
C MET A 29 -23.79 -15.11 0.89
N LYS A 30 -24.98 -15.43 0.38
CA LYS A 30 -25.20 -15.77 -1.04
C LYS A 30 -24.71 -14.70 -2.00
N ARG A 31 -24.87 -13.44 -1.64
CA ARG A 31 -24.46 -12.30 -2.48
C ARG A 31 -22.99 -11.95 -2.35
N VAL A 32 -22.41 -12.09 -1.14
CA VAL A 32 -21.02 -11.71 -0.84
C VAL A 32 -20.04 -12.82 -1.21
N CYS A 33 -20.39 -14.05 -0.92
CA CYS A 33 -19.53 -15.23 -1.13
C CYS A 33 -20.36 -16.41 -1.65
N PRO A 34 -20.88 -16.38 -2.89
CA PRO A 34 -21.71 -17.46 -3.45
C PRO A 34 -20.99 -18.81 -3.46
N GLU A 35 -19.66 -18.80 -3.48
CA GLU A 35 -18.84 -20.00 -3.43
C GLU A 35 -18.97 -20.76 -2.10
N LEU A 36 -19.20 -20.06 -0.99
CA LEU A 36 -19.34 -20.69 0.34
C LEU A 36 -20.58 -21.55 0.46
N ILE A 37 -21.62 -21.29 -0.34
CA ILE A 37 -22.89 -22.00 -0.29
C ILE A 37 -22.84 -23.30 -1.09
N ASN A 38 -22.02 -23.33 -2.12
CA ASN A 38 -21.86 -24.51 -2.99
C ASN A 38 -20.86 -25.54 -2.43
N GLY A 39 -20.37 -25.36 -1.19
CA GLY A 39 -19.45 -26.30 -0.55
C GLY A 39 -18.07 -26.25 -1.20
N ILE A 40 -17.30 -25.24 -0.86
CA ILE A 40 -15.90 -25.13 -1.28
C ILE A 40 -15.02 -26.02 -0.40
N ASP A 41 -14.08 -26.73 -0.99
CA ASP A 41 -13.04 -27.44 -0.25
C ASP A 41 -12.18 -26.43 0.52
N GLU A 42 -11.73 -26.79 1.73
CA GLU A 42 -10.92 -25.90 2.60
C GLU A 42 -9.67 -25.41 1.89
N LYS A 43 -9.04 -26.23 1.06
CA LYS A 43 -7.88 -25.86 0.27
C LYS A 43 -8.20 -24.77 -0.75
N ASP A 44 -9.30 -24.88 -1.45
CA ASP A 44 -9.73 -23.92 -2.45
C ASP A 44 -10.25 -22.63 -1.79
N PHE A 45 -10.90 -22.76 -0.61
CA PHE A 45 -11.27 -21.62 0.21
C PHE A 45 -10.06 -20.76 0.56
N ASN A 46 -9.01 -21.36 1.09
CA ASN A 46 -7.79 -20.66 1.50
C ASN A 46 -7.00 -20.04 0.31
N GLN A 47 -7.22 -20.50 -0.91
CA GLN A 47 -6.68 -19.86 -2.11
C GLN A 47 -7.44 -18.58 -2.49
N ILE A 48 -8.76 -18.58 -2.33
CA ILE A 48 -9.65 -17.51 -2.79
C ILE A 48 -9.91 -16.49 -1.69
N PHE A 49 -9.96 -16.93 -0.42
CA PHE A 49 -10.35 -16.09 0.71
C PHE A 49 -9.30 -16.08 1.83
N ASP A 50 -9.33 -15.02 2.61
CA ASP A 50 -8.75 -14.95 3.95
C ASP A 50 -9.85 -14.58 4.94
N THR A 51 -9.72 -15.05 6.17
CA THR A 51 -10.59 -14.66 7.28
C THR A 51 -9.83 -13.81 8.28
N VAL A 52 -10.54 -12.85 8.88
CA VAL A 52 -10.01 -11.97 9.92
C VAL A 52 -10.99 -11.96 11.09
N ASP A 53 -10.49 -12.16 12.29
CA ASP A 53 -11.30 -12.02 13.51
C ASP A 53 -11.65 -10.55 13.72
N VAL A 54 -12.91 -10.26 14.05
CA VAL A 54 -13.44 -8.91 14.23
C VAL A 54 -13.92 -8.72 15.66
N ASP A 55 -13.44 -7.66 16.29
CA ASP A 55 -13.99 -7.19 17.56
C ASP A 55 -15.35 -6.51 17.32
N LEU A 56 -16.42 -7.30 17.41
CA LEU A 56 -17.79 -6.86 17.16
C LEU A 56 -18.21 -5.71 18.07
N ARG A 57 -17.73 -5.70 19.33
CA ARG A 57 -18.05 -4.65 20.30
C ARG A 57 -17.37 -3.35 19.95
N SER A 58 -16.08 -3.39 19.67
CA SER A 58 -15.32 -2.21 19.24
C SER A 58 -15.87 -1.63 17.94
N LEU A 59 -16.21 -2.48 16.97
CA LEU A 59 -16.80 -2.07 15.71
C LEU A 59 -18.20 -1.44 15.88
N ALA A 60 -19.05 -2.01 16.76
CA ALA A 60 -20.35 -1.44 17.06
C ALA A 60 -20.26 -0.04 17.71
N ASN A 61 -19.32 0.14 18.66
CA ASN A 61 -19.04 1.44 19.26
C ASN A 61 -18.54 2.46 18.22
N PHE A 62 -17.73 2.02 17.26
CA PHE A 62 -17.25 2.88 16.19
C PHE A 62 -18.38 3.31 15.23
N ILE A 63 -19.32 2.42 14.93
CA ILE A 63 -20.52 2.73 14.15
C ILE A 63 -21.36 3.80 14.84
N ASP A 64 -21.59 3.64 16.14
CA ASP A 64 -22.33 4.62 16.95
C ASP A 64 -21.63 5.98 16.96
N TRP A 65 -20.31 5.99 17.15
CA TRP A 65 -19.51 7.22 17.08
C TRP A 65 -19.58 7.88 15.70
N LEU A 66 -19.52 7.12 14.60
CA LEU A 66 -19.67 7.65 13.25
C LEU A 66 -21.07 8.27 13.03
N ALA A 67 -22.11 7.65 13.59
CA ALA A 67 -23.48 8.12 13.43
C ALA A 67 -23.73 9.42 14.19
N HIS A 68 -23.19 9.57 15.41
CA HIS A 68 -23.58 10.63 16.35
C HIS A 68 -22.46 11.61 16.73
N GLY A 69 -21.19 11.27 16.59
CA GLY A 69 -20.08 12.03 17.16
C GLY A 69 -18.92 12.40 16.25
N ALA A 70 -18.85 11.89 15.04
CA ALA A 70 -17.67 12.04 14.19
C ALA A 70 -17.58 13.38 13.45
N ASN A 71 -17.26 14.45 14.16
CA ASN A 71 -17.13 15.79 13.57
C ASN A 71 -15.80 16.01 12.80
N LEU A 72 -14.85 15.09 12.92
CA LEU A 72 -13.50 15.21 12.34
C LEU A 72 -13.42 14.76 10.86
N LEU A 73 -14.46 14.09 10.36
CA LEU A 73 -14.51 13.62 8.97
C LEU A 73 -15.47 14.48 8.16
N THR A 74 -15.17 14.67 6.86
CA THR A 74 -16.15 15.22 5.94
C THR A 74 -17.38 14.32 5.86
N LYS A 75 -18.55 14.87 5.58
CA LYS A 75 -19.82 14.12 5.49
C LYS A 75 -19.67 12.88 4.59
N ALA A 76 -19.13 13.03 3.40
CA ALA A 76 -18.97 11.95 2.44
C ALA A 76 -18.03 10.82 2.97
N LYS A 77 -16.92 11.18 3.62
CA LYS A 77 -16.00 10.18 4.21
C LYS A 77 -16.63 9.44 5.38
N ARG A 78 -17.42 10.15 6.18
CA ARG A 78 -18.14 9.58 7.31
C ARG A 78 -19.21 8.59 6.85
N GLU A 79 -20.03 8.98 5.86
CA GLU A 79 -21.05 8.11 5.27
C GLU A 79 -20.44 6.83 4.69
N HIS A 80 -19.40 6.97 3.88
CA HIS A 80 -18.69 5.83 3.32
C HIS A 80 -18.09 4.90 4.40
N ALA A 81 -17.45 5.46 5.43
CA ALA A 81 -16.91 4.67 6.54
C ALA A 81 -18.01 3.97 7.34
N LEU A 82 -19.17 4.63 7.50
CA LEU A 82 -20.33 4.06 8.20
C LEU A 82 -20.92 2.87 7.42
N GLU A 83 -21.07 2.99 6.11
CA GLU A 83 -21.54 1.92 5.24
C GLU A 83 -20.59 0.71 5.30
N GLN A 84 -19.29 0.92 5.15
CA GLN A 84 -18.30 -0.13 5.26
C GLN A 84 -18.32 -0.80 6.65
N ALA A 85 -18.42 -0.02 7.72
CA ALA A 85 -18.45 -0.55 9.08
C ALA A 85 -19.71 -1.41 9.35
N LYS A 86 -20.89 -0.96 8.89
CA LYS A 86 -22.14 -1.72 8.99
C LYS A 86 -22.06 -3.03 8.18
N PHE A 87 -21.52 -2.98 6.97
CA PHE A 87 -21.30 -4.16 6.14
C PHE A 87 -20.40 -5.18 6.83
N ILE A 88 -19.22 -4.76 7.33
CA ILE A 88 -18.30 -5.64 8.05
C ILE A 88 -18.99 -6.24 9.29
N LEU A 89 -19.73 -5.44 10.06
CA LEU A 89 -20.42 -5.90 11.24
C LEU A 89 -21.48 -6.97 10.91
N SER A 90 -22.27 -6.76 9.85
CA SER A 90 -23.31 -7.72 9.43
C SER A 90 -22.68 -9.06 8.98
N VAL A 91 -21.67 -9.02 8.11
CA VAL A 91 -20.95 -10.23 7.68
C VAL A 91 -20.30 -10.94 8.85
N SER A 92 -19.65 -10.18 9.75
CA SER A 92 -18.96 -10.79 10.89
C SER A 92 -19.92 -11.41 11.91
N LYS A 93 -21.12 -10.85 12.10
CA LYS A 93 -22.17 -11.47 12.92
C LYS A 93 -22.66 -12.79 12.32
N ALA A 94 -22.89 -12.83 11.00
CA ALA A 94 -23.31 -14.04 10.31
C ALA A 94 -22.23 -15.14 10.32
N LEU A 95 -20.96 -14.78 10.51
CA LEU A 95 -19.81 -15.69 10.49
C LEU A 95 -19.12 -15.83 11.85
N ASP A 96 -19.87 -15.74 12.91
CA ASP A 96 -19.40 -15.97 14.28
C ASP A 96 -18.14 -15.16 14.64
N GLY A 97 -18.17 -13.88 14.32
CA GLY A 97 -17.07 -12.92 14.59
C GLY A 97 -15.98 -12.88 13.53
N LYS A 98 -16.11 -13.56 12.40
CA LYS A 98 -15.11 -13.58 11.34
C LYS A 98 -15.55 -12.77 10.12
N PHE A 99 -14.65 -11.97 9.58
CA PHE A 99 -14.86 -11.26 8.33
C PHE A 99 -14.07 -11.93 7.20
N ILE A 100 -14.74 -12.28 6.12
CA ILE A 100 -14.14 -12.92 4.96
C ILE A 100 -13.70 -11.86 3.94
N GLN A 101 -12.48 -11.98 3.45
CA GLN A 101 -11.90 -11.11 2.45
C GLN A 101 -11.55 -11.91 1.20
N ARG A 102 -12.05 -11.48 0.04
CA ARG A 102 -11.76 -12.14 -1.23
C ARG A 102 -10.42 -11.67 -1.79
N LYS A 103 -9.49 -12.59 -2.00
CA LYS A 103 -8.20 -12.33 -2.65
C LYS A 103 -8.40 -11.95 -4.12
N LEU A 104 -7.59 -11.01 -4.59
CA LEU A 104 -7.40 -10.82 -6.02
C LEU A 104 -6.37 -11.84 -6.50
N SER A 105 -6.68 -12.50 -7.61
CA SER A 105 -5.69 -13.35 -8.27
C SER A 105 -4.48 -12.50 -8.65
N ASN A 106 -3.33 -12.87 -8.13
CA ASN A 106 -2.06 -12.18 -8.37
C ASN A 106 -0.96 -13.24 -8.48
N GLU A 107 -0.28 -13.26 -9.61
CA GLU A 107 0.78 -14.25 -9.87
C GLU A 107 2.04 -13.97 -9.05
N PHE A 108 2.22 -12.72 -8.62
CA PHE A 108 3.44 -12.31 -7.96
C PHE A 108 3.23 -11.12 -7.01
N GLY A 109 3.88 -11.13 -5.86
CA GLY A 109 3.97 -10.02 -4.93
C GLY A 109 2.97 -10.08 -3.78
N ARG A 110 2.42 -8.91 -3.39
CA ARG A 110 1.51 -8.79 -2.25
C ARG A 110 0.13 -9.36 -2.57
N THR A 111 -0.49 -10.00 -1.61
CA THR A 111 -1.92 -10.30 -1.68
C THR A 111 -2.72 -9.00 -1.64
N TYR A 112 -3.60 -8.81 -2.59
CA TYR A 112 -4.59 -7.75 -2.63
C TYR A 112 -5.97 -8.32 -2.46
N TYR A 113 -6.91 -7.50 -1.97
CA TYR A 113 -8.27 -7.94 -1.72
C TYR A 113 -9.26 -7.14 -2.56
N ARG A 114 -10.30 -7.81 -3.02
CA ARG A 114 -11.39 -7.19 -3.76
C ARG A 114 -12.42 -6.60 -2.79
N GLY A 115 -12.89 -5.38 -3.10
CA GLY A 115 -13.95 -4.73 -2.32
C GLY A 115 -13.51 -4.31 -0.92
N THR A 116 -14.42 -4.42 0.04
CA THR A 116 -14.16 -4.08 1.44
C THR A 116 -13.24 -5.11 2.10
N SER A 117 -12.14 -4.65 2.65
CA SER A 117 -11.13 -5.49 3.30
C SER A 117 -10.36 -4.71 4.35
N VAL A 118 -9.66 -5.38 5.25
CA VAL A 118 -8.75 -4.74 6.23
C VAL A 118 -7.72 -3.84 5.52
N GLN A 119 -7.29 -4.21 4.33
CA GLN A 119 -6.32 -3.45 3.54
C GLN A 119 -6.92 -2.14 2.98
N ASN A 120 -8.19 -2.18 2.55
CA ASN A 120 -8.81 -1.11 1.77
C ASN A 120 -9.66 -0.13 2.61
N VAL A 121 -9.99 -0.49 3.84
CA VAL A 121 -10.77 0.39 4.72
C VAL A 121 -9.92 1.50 5.34
N HIS A 122 -10.57 2.59 5.76
CA HIS A 122 -9.92 3.68 6.46
C HIS A 122 -9.24 3.20 7.75
N ARG A 123 -8.10 3.79 8.11
CA ARG A 123 -7.30 3.39 9.28
C ARG A 123 -8.12 3.28 10.57
N SER A 124 -8.98 4.27 10.84
CA SER A 124 -9.81 4.27 12.04
C SER A 124 -10.81 3.11 12.08
N LEU A 125 -11.38 2.73 10.93
CA LEU A 125 -12.26 1.58 10.81
C LEU A 125 -11.47 0.28 11.00
N ARG A 126 -10.27 0.19 10.43
CA ARG A 126 -9.36 -0.94 10.64
C ARG A 126 -9.04 -1.14 12.11
N SER A 127 -8.67 -0.08 12.83
CA SER A 127 -8.43 -0.15 14.27
C SER A 127 -9.66 -0.58 15.06
N ALA A 128 -10.84 -0.12 14.67
CA ALA A 128 -12.09 -0.50 15.34
C ALA A 128 -12.47 -1.97 15.11
N MET A 129 -12.31 -2.47 13.86
CA MET A 129 -12.65 -3.86 13.56
C MET A 129 -11.66 -4.87 14.14
N LEU A 130 -10.39 -4.51 14.26
CA LEU A 130 -9.36 -5.38 14.83
C LEU A 130 -9.25 -5.27 16.35
N GLY A 131 -9.91 -4.28 16.96
CA GLY A 131 -9.92 -4.09 18.40
C GLY A 131 -8.53 -3.83 18.97
N ASN A 132 -8.17 -4.53 20.04
CA ASN A 132 -6.91 -4.34 20.76
C ASN A 132 -5.72 -5.06 20.06
N CYS A 133 -5.47 -4.69 18.80
CA CYS A 133 -4.37 -5.22 18.01
C CYS A 133 -3.24 -4.20 17.85
N TRP A 134 -2.00 -4.69 17.76
CA TRP A 134 -0.85 -3.88 17.41
C TRP A 134 -0.75 -3.69 15.90
N GLU A 135 -0.62 -2.44 15.45
CA GLU A 135 -0.34 -2.13 14.04
C GLU A 135 1.17 -1.93 13.87
N TYR A 136 1.81 -2.81 13.12
CA TYR A 136 3.22 -2.69 12.77
C TYR A 136 3.36 -2.24 11.32
N ASP A 137 4.05 -1.13 11.12
CA ASP A 137 4.47 -0.68 9.78
C ASP A 137 5.97 -0.85 9.62
N ILE A 138 6.37 -1.60 8.60
CA ILE A 138 7.79 -1.79 8.28
C ILE A 138 8.24 -0.60 7.44
N ARG A 139 8.97 0.30 8.08
CA ARG A 139 9.54 1.47 7.42
C ARG A 139 10.45 1.03 6.26
N SER A 140 10.17 1.54 5.05
CA SER A 140 10.98 1.28 3.84
C SER A 140 11.23 -0.22 3.60
N SER A 141 10.19 -1.04 3.73
CA SER A 141 10.24 -2.51 3.74
C SER A 141 11.09 -3.12 2.61
N VAL A 142 10.93 -2.64 1.38
CA VAL A 142 11.69 -3.13 0.21
C VAL A 142 13.19 -2.87 0.38
N ILE A 143 13.58 -1.68 0.79
CA ILE A 143 14.99 -1.32 0.98
C ILE A 143 15.60 -2.12 2.13
N CYS A 144 14.86 -2.24 3.25
CA CYS A 144 15.30 -3.03 4.40
C CYS A 144 15.47 -4.51 4.04
N TRP A 145 14.54 -5.05 3.25
CA TRP A 145 14.63 -6.42 2.76
C TRP A 145 15.86 -6.64 1.86
N LYS A 146 16.06 -5.76 0.85
CA LYS A 146 17.22 -5.80 -0.04
C LYS A 146 18.54 -5.74 0.75
N MET A 147 18.63 -4.83 1.71
CA MET A 147 19.80 -4.70 2.58
C MET A 147 20.03 -5.94 3.45
N GLY A 148 18.98 -6.49 4.04
CA GLY A 148 19.06 -7.71 4.85
C GLY A 148 19.53 -8.90 4.01
N TYR A 149 19.02 -9.02 2.80
CA TYR A 149 19.41 -10.04 1.84
C TYR A 149 20.90 -9.92 1.44
N ALA A 150 21.33 -8.73 1.04
CA ALA A 150 22.73 -8.46 0.69
C ALA A 150 23.68 -8.73 1.88
N LYS A 151 23.30 -8.31 3.09
CA LYS A 151 24.08 -8.60 4.32
C LYS A 151 24.21 -10.09 4.56
N ARG A 152 23.15 -10.88 4.36
CA ARG A 152 23.22 -12.34 4.50
C ARG A 152 24.21 -12.96 3.52
N LEU A 153 24.11 -12.64 2.23
CA LEU A 153 25.01 -13.16 1.20
C LEU A 153 26.48 -12.76 1.45
N LEU A 154 26.72 -11.50 1.80
CA LEU A 154 28.08 -11.01 2.05
C LEU A 154 28.69 -11.54 3.36
N LYS A 155 27.86 -11.87 4.36
CA LYS A 155 28.30 -12.56 5.56
C LYS A 155 28.78 -13.97 5.26
N GLU A 156 28.07 -14.70 4.40
CA GLU A 156 28.50 -16.01 3.90
C GLU A 156 29.85 -15.94 3.20
N CYS A 157 30.19 -14.79 2.59
CA CYS A 157 31.49 -14.51 1.98
C CYS A 157 32.52 -13.85 2.92
N SER A 158 32.25 -13.70 4.21
CA SER A 158 33.13 -13.05 5.21
C SER A 158 33.45 -11.55 4.95
N ILE A 159 32.55 -10.83 4.23
CA ILE A 159 32.75 -9.42 3.82
C ILE A 159 31.85 -8.45 4.62
N ASP A 160 31.42 -8.83 5.80
CA ASP A 160 30.37 -8.13 6.57
C ASP A 160 30.65 -6.64 6.87
N LYS A 161 31.92 -6.29 7.11
CA LYS A 161 32.29 -4.90 7.46
C LYS A 161 32.25 -3.92 6.28
N ALA A 162 32.32 -4.38 5.06
CA ALA A 162 32.32 -3.53 3.86
C ALA A 162 30.91 -3.12 3.43
N VAL A 163 29.87 -3.82 3.91
CA VAL A 163 28.48 -3.60 3.48
C VAL A 163 27.95 -2.21 3.86
N ASP A 164 28.21 -1.79 5.08
CA ASP A 164 27.69 -0.50 5.58
C ASP A 164 28.35 0.69 4.86
N GLU A 165 29.60 0.55 4.45
CA GLU A 165 30.27 1.59 3.65
C GLU A 165 29.82 1.55 2.18
N ALA A 166 29.63 0.35 1.60
CA ALA A 166 29.18 0.19 0.23
C ALA A 166 27.76 0.72 0.02
N PHE A 167 26.91 0.64 1.04
CA PHE A 167 25.49 1.06 1.00
C PHE A 167 25.17 2.23 1.93
N LYS A 168 26.11 3.14 2.09
CA LYS A 168 26.05 4.27 3.02
C LYS A 168 24.84 5.18 2.79
N PHE A 169 24.48 5.48 1.54
CA PHE A 169 23.34 6.35 1.22
C PHE A 169 22.01 5.64 1.42
N THR A 170 21.95 4.35 1.16
CA THR A 170 20.80 3.50 1.46
C THR A 170 20.55 3.43 2.97
N LEU A 171 21.59 3.21 3.77
CA LEU A 171 21.51 3.23 5.22
C LEU A 171 21.15 4.61 5.77
N TYR A 172 21.71 5.67 5.18
CA TYR A 172 21.34 7.04 5.55
C TYR A 172 19.85 7.30 5.31
N TYR A 173 19.32 6.87 4.15
CA TYR A 173 17.88 6.96 3.88
C TYR A 173 17.04 6.16 4.88
N ILE A 174 17.42 4.94 5.23
CA ILE A 174 16.68 4.12 6.21
C ILE A 174 16.63 4.81 7.58
N ASN A 175 17.77 5.28 8.06
CA ASN A 175 17.94 5.77 9.42
C ASN A 175 17.52 7.25 9.58
N ARG A 176 17.72 8.07 8.57
CA ARG A 176 17.56 9.53 8.59
C ARG A 176 16.70 10.01 7.42
N LYS A 177 15.63 9.26 7.12
CA LYS A 177 14.75 9.53 5.98
C LYS A 177 14.22 10.95 5.93
N LYS A 178 13.85 11.51 7.10
CA LYS A 178 13.34 12.88 7.18
C LYS A 178 14.41 13.88 6.79
N ASP A 179 15.58 13.79 7.40
CA ASP A 179 16.69 14.74 7.16
C ASP A 179 17.11 14.73 5.69
N MET A 180 17.27 13.54 5.09
CA MET A 180 17.60 13.38 3.67
C MET A 180 16.53 13.96 2.75
N THR A 181 15.25 13.78 3.11
CA THR A 181 14.14 14.31 2.32
C THR A 181 14.06 15.82 2.37
N ASP A 182 14.17 16.40 3.57
CA ASP A 182 14.10 17.85 3.79
C ASP A 182 15.26 18.56 3.07
N ASP A 183 16.46 18.00 3.18
CA ASP A 183 17.68 18.50 2.53
C ASP A 183 17.56 18.46 0.99
N LEU A 184 17.02 17.37 0.42
CA LEU A 184 16.75 17.27 -1.01
C LEU A 184 15.66 18.23 -1.48
N CYS A 185 14.61 18.44 -0.68
CA CYS A 185 13.57 19.40 -1.04
C CYS A 185 14.16 20.79 -1.31
N SER A 186 15.08 21.26 -0.48
CA SER A 186 15.72 22.56 -0.64
C SER A 186 16.59 22.69 -1.90
N ARG A 187 17.18 21.59 -2.37
CA ARG A 187 18.01 21.55 -3.58
C ARG A 187 17.25 21.30 -4.88
N VAL A 188 16.15 20.58 -4.79
CA VAL A 188 15.35 20.17 -5.95
C VAL A 188 14.29 21.21 -6.30
N PHE A 189 13.58 21.70 -5.30
CA PHE A 189 12.51 22.68 -5.46
C PHE A 189 13.01 24.06 -5.08
N LEU A 190 13.25 24.91 -6.07
CA LEU A 190 13.72 26.27 -5.88
C LEU A 190 12.57 27.16 -5.37
N ALA A 191 12.90 28.39 -4.97
CA ALA A 191 11.95 29.34 -4.40
C ALA A 191 10.76 29.70 -5.33
N ASP A 192 10.90 29.50 -6.63
CA ASP A 192 9.88 29.71 -7.64
C ASP A 192 9.01 28.46 -7.92
N SER A 193 9.29 27.36 -7.23
CA SER A 193 8.49 26.14 -7.37
C SER A 193 7.04 26.38 -6.93
N LYS A 194 6.10 25.96 -7.76
CA LYS A 194 4.65 26.04 -7.46
C LYS A 194 4.17 24.90 -6.55
N VAL A 195 5.07 24.00 -6.15
CA VAL A 195 4.76 22.83 -5.31
C VAL A 195 4.86 23.23 -3.85
N THR A 196 3.82 22.98 -3.06
CA THR A 196 3.83 23.24 -1.61
C THR A 196 4.83 22.34 -0.90
N THR A 197 5.37 22.79 0.24
CA THR A 197 6.41 22.04 1.00
C THR A 197 5.97 20.61 1.34
N ASP A 198 4.75 20.40 1.78
CA ASP A 198 4.24 19.06 2.11
C ASP A 198 4.20 18.15 0.88
N LEU A 199 3.82 18.72 -0.27
CA LEU A 199 3.81 17.97 -1.53
C LEU A 199 5.23 17.70 -2.02
N GLN A 200 6.18 18.62 -1.86
CA GLN A 200 7.60 18.41 -2.18
C GLN A 200 8.15 17.19 -1.41
N ILE A 201 7.93 17.14 -0.09
CA ILE A 201 8.32 16.02 0.77
C ILE A 201 7.69 14.70 0.28
N LYS A 202 6.41 14.74 -0.08
CA LYS A 202 5.70 13.57 -0.60
C LYS A 202 6.31 13.10 -1.92
N LEU A 203 6.56 13.99 -2.87
CA LEU A 203 7.14 13.66 -4.18
C LEU A 203 8.55 13.05 -4.05
N ILE A 204 9.40 13.58 -3.19
CA ILE A 204 10.73 13.00 -2.92
C ILE A 204 10.61 11.59 -2.35
N LYS A 205 9.73 11.38 -1.37
CA LYS A 205 9.50 10.04 -0.79
C LYS A 205 8.97 9.04 -1.81
N GLU A 206 8.03 9.45 -2.66
CA GLU A 206 7.50 8.63 -3.74
C GLU A 206 8.57 8.30 -4.79
N ALA A 207 9.43 9.26 -5.14
CA ALA A 207 10.53 9.04 -6.06
C ALA A 207 11.55 8.01 -5.53
N PHE A 208 11.97 8.12 -4.27
CA PHE A 208 12.83 7.10 -3.64
C PHE A 208 12.16 5.73 -3.57
N THR A 209 10.87 5.69 -3.26
CA THR A 209 10.11 4.44 -3.26
C THR A 209 10.08 3.83 -4.66
N ALA A 210 9.79 4.60 -5.70
CA ALA A 210 9.80 4.13 -7.07
C ALA A 210 11.17 3.57 -7.50
N ILE A 211 12.26 4.29 -7.18
CA ILE A 211 13.65 3.83 -7.43
C ILE A 211 13.91 2.50 -6.72
N SER A 212 13.48 2.38 -5.47
CA SER A 212 13.66 1.15 -4.69
C SER A 212 12.92 -0.05 -5.27
N PHE A 213 11.85 0.19 -6.03
CA PHE A 213 11.12 -0.83 -6.80
C PHE A 213 11.64 -0.99 -8.24
N GLY A 214 12.83 -0.47 -8.55
CA GLY A 214 13.46 -0.64 -9.86
C GLY A 214 13.00 0.36 -10.93
N ALA A 215 12.37 1.48 -10.56
CA ALA A 215 12.02 2.50 -11.54
C ALA A 215 13.29 3.07 -12.19
N ARG A 216 13.26 3.19 -13.52
CA ARG A 216 14.38 3.76 -14.29
C ARG A 216 14.61 5.21 -13.87
N ALA A 217 15.86 5.53 -13.48
CA ALA A 217 16.29 6.87 -13.08
C ALA A 217 16.60 7.74 -14.33
N LEU A 218 15.57 8.00 -15.15
CA LEU A 218 15.67 8.78 -16.37
C LEU A 218 14.88 10.09 -16.26
N THR A 219 15.39 11.15 -16.89
CA THR A 219 14.73 12.47 -16.92
C THR A 219 13.53 12.52 -17.85
N ALA A 220 13.46 11.62 -18.82
CA ALA A 220 12.38 11.52 -19.81
C ALA A 220 11.93 10.06 -19.96
N GLY A 221 10.85 9.86 -20.71
CA GLY A 221 10.44 8.53 -21.14
C GLY A 221 11.45 7.90 -22.14
N TRP A 222 11.20 6.68 -22.50
CA TRP A 222 11.98 5.94 -23.50
C TRP A 222 11.06 5.19 -24.47
N LYS A 223 11.57 4.85 -25.63
CA LYS A 223 10.92 3.91 -26.55
C LYS A 223 11.37 2.49 -26.18
N ASP A 224 10.42 1.57 -26.14
CA ASP A 224 10.72 0.14 -26.02
C ASP A 224 11.11 -0.48 -27.39
N ASP A 225 11.40 -1.76 -27.39
CA ASP A 225 11.82 -2.49 -28.58
C ASP A 225 10.72 -2.53 -29.69
N THR A 226 9.48 -2.28 -29.32
CA THR A 226 8.34 -2.17 -30.25
C THR A 226 8.17 -0.75 -30.80
N GLY A 227 8.96 0.20 -30.33
CA GLY A 227 8.87 1.62 -30.68
C GLY A 227 7.80 2.38 -29.86
N GLN A 228 7.12 1.74 -28.92
CA GLN A 228 6.14 2.38 -28.07
C GLN A 228 6.82 3.28 -27.04
N TRP A 229 6.26 4.50 -26.86
CA TRP A 229 6.76 5.45 -25.87
C TRP A 229 6.30 5.08 -24.46
N ASN A 230 7.25 4.92 -23.57
CA ASN A 230 7.04 4.60 -22.16
C ASN A 230 7.54 5.73 -21.26
N ASN A 231 6.73 6.17 -20.31
CA ASN A 231 7.13 7.13 -19.28
C ASN A 231 7.63 6.41 -18.04
N THR A 232 8.75 6.88 -17.47
CA THR A 232 9.20 6.40 -16.17
C THR A 232 8.23 6.80 -15.08
N ALA A 233 8.20 6.05 -13.96
CA ALA A 233 7.47 6.46 -12.77
C ALA A 233 7.89 7.86 -12.30
N LEU A 234 9.18 8.22 -12.42
CA LEU A 234 9.70 9.52 -12.02
C LEU A 234 9.13 10.68 -12.84
N VAL A 235 8.82 10.46 -14.12
CA VAL A 235 8.15 11.48 -14.97
C VAL A 235 6.74 11.77 -14.45
N LYS A 236 6.06 10.77 -13.94
CA LYS A 236 4.71 10.90 -13.37
C LYS A 236 4.73 11.55 -11.98
N ILE A 237 5.75 11.24 -11.17
CA ILE A 237 5.91 11.72 -9.79
C ILE A 237 6.38 13.19 -9.81
N ILE A 238 7.57 13.48 -10.37
CA ILE A 238 8.13 14.83 -10.48
C ILE A 238 7.86 15.33 -11.90
N ARG A 239 6.71 15.93 -12.11
CA ARG A 239 6.23 16.31 -13.45
C ARG A 239 7.06 17.41 -14.10
N ASN A 240 7.54 18.38 -13.31
CA ASN A 240 8.42 19.45 -13.82
C ASN A 240 9.76 18.85 -14.24
N ALA A 241 10.16 19.09 -15.49
CA ALA A 241 11.37 18.52 -16.09
C ALA A 241 12.66 19.02 -15.41
N ASP A 242 12.70 20.28 -15.03
CA ASP A 242 13.89 20.90 -14.41
C ASP A 242 14.05 20.42 -12.95
N GLU A 243 12.96 20.32 -12.20
CA GLU A 243 12.97 19.75 -10.85
C GLU A 243 13.40 18.28 -10.89
N ARG A 244 12.88 17.51 -11.84
CA ARG A 244 13.27 16.11 -12.06
C ARG A 244 14.73 15.98 -12.46
N LYS A 245 15.24 16.88 -13.32
CA LYS A 245 16.65 16.93 -13.70
C LYS A 245 17.53 17.26 -12.49
N ARG A 246 17.16 18.26 -11.67
CA ARG A 246 17.87 18.57 -10.41
C ARG A 246 17.89 17.38 -9.47
N PHE A 247 16.74 16.72 -9.26
CA PHE A 247 16.63 15.52 -8.42
C PHE A 247 17.60 14.43 -8.89
N LEU A 248 17.56 14.05 -10.17
CA LEU A 248 18.39 12.97 -10.70
C LEU A 248 19.88 13.34 -10.83
N SER A 249 20.21 14.61 -10.92
CA SER A 249 21.62 15.07 -10.95
C SER A 249 22.20 15.26 -9.54
N ASP A 250 21.38 15.28 -8.49
CA ASP A 250 21.86 15.40 -7.11
C ASP A 250 22.79 14.24 -6.75
N TYR A 251 23.88 14.56 -6.06
CA TYR A 251 24.90 13.57 -5.69
C TYR A 251 24.32 12.46 -4.81
N THR A 252 23.51 12.82 -3.83
CA THR A 252 22.88 11.86 -2.89
C THR A 252 21.96 10.90 -3.62
N VAL A 253 21.16 11.43 -4.54
CA VAL A 253 20.24 10.62 -5.36
C VAL A 253 21.00 9.67 -6.29
N ARG A 254 22.03 10.16 -6.98
CA ARG A 254 22.86 9.32 -7.86
C ARG A 254 23.54 8.19 -7.10
N ARG A 255 24.05 8.46 -5.91
CA ARG A 255 24.66 7.44 -5.06
C ARG A 255 23.62 6.41 -4.61
N PHE A 256 22.46 6.87 -4.15
CA PHE A 256 21.36 5.98 -3.78
C PHE A 256 20.92 5.09 -4.95
N VAL A 257 20.74 5.65 -6.14
CA VAL A 257 20.39 4.87 -7.36
C VAL A 257 21.45 3.81 -7.66
N ALA A 258 22.73 4.16 -7.59
CA ALA A 258 23.82 3.21 -7.82
C ALA A 258 23.79 2.04 -6.81
N GLU A 259 23.56 2.36 -5.53
CA GLU A 259 23.45 1.36 -4.47
C GLU A 259 22.21 0.47 -4.66
N GLN A 260 21.05 1.03 -5.03
CA GLN A 260 19.84 0.23 -5.31
C GLN A 260 20.08 -0.71 -6.52
N THR A 261 20.75 -0.22 -7.57
CA THR A 261 21.11 -1.06 -8.72
C THR A 261 22.05 -2.20 -8.33
N MET A 262 22.98 -1.95 -7.41
CA MET A 262 23.87 -2.99 -6.89
C MET A 262 23.09 -4.01 -6.06
N LEU A 263 22.19 -3.59 -5.19
CA LEU A 263 21.32 -4.47 -4.42
C LEU A 263 20.45 -5.36 -5.33
N ASP A 264 19.89 -4.78 -6.40
CA ASP A 264 19.09 -5.55 -7.36
C ASP A 264 19.94 -6.63 -8.07
N ARG A 265 21.19 -6.32 -8.40
CA ARG A 265 22.11 -7.33 -8.98
C ARG A 265 22.37 -8.49 -8.05
N PHE A 266 22.58 -8.28 -6.76
CA PHE A 266 22.72 -9.36 -5.79
C PHE A 266 21.51 -10.29 -5.80
N ILE A 267 20.30 -9.73 -5.81
CA ILE A 267 19.06 -10.49 -5.81
C ILE A 267 18.93 -11.32 -7.09
N PHE A 268 19.19 -10.73 -8.26
CA PHE A 268 19.07 -11.43 -9.54
C PHE A 268 20.16 -12.46 -9.78
N GLN A 269 21.37 -12.27 -9.26
CA GLN A 269 22.46 -13.24 -9.41
C GLN A 269 22.25 -14.49 -8.58
N ASP A 270 21.54 -14.41 -7.46
CA ASP A 270 21.26 -15.55 -6.59
C ASP A 270 19.96 -16.28 -6.99
N ALA A 271 19.14 -15.68 -7.84
CA ALA A 271 17.89 -16.26 -8.34
C ALA A 271 18.04 -17.10 -9.62
N ILE A 272 19.24 -17.16 -10.19
CA ILE A 272 19.60 -17.98 -11.37
C ILE A 272 20.47 -19.16 -10.92
#